data_0b58b9ed439a3afa90c984e99dc3b47b
#
_entry.id   0b58b9ed439a3afa90c984e99dc3b47b
#
_cell.length_a   1.000
_cell.length_b   1.000
_cell.length_c   1.000
_cell.angle_alpha   90.00
_cell.angle_beta   90.00
_cell.angle_gamma   90.00
#
_symmetry.space_group_name_H-M   'P 1'
#
loop_
_entity.id
_entity.type
_entity.pdbx_description
1 polymer ?
#
loop_
_entity_poly.entity_id
_entity_poly.type
_entity_poly.pdbx_seq_one_letter_code
_entity_poly.pdbx_strand_id
1 'polypeptide(L)'
;MNTRLAATALSLSLLALESSAQETPMLTITPNGSQPSAKGPADYFTGTVRVDSPFKGTDAARVTGAVVTFEPGARTAWHTHPLGQTLIVTAGLGQVQEWGQPVRAIRPGDTVWIAPGVKHWHGATANTAMTHIAINEMLDGKVVDWMEQVSDEQYAAQ
;
A
#
# COMPACT_ATOMS: atom_id res chain seq x y z
N MET A 1 -15.90 -30.24 -83.86
CA MET A 1 -14.83 -30.11 -82.85
C MET A 1 -15.31 -29.09 -81.79
N ASN A 2 -15.83 -29.58 -80.71
CA ASN A 2 -16.40 -28.72 -79.63
C ASN A 2 -15.47 -28.75 -78.41
N THR A 3 -14.76 -27.66 -78.20
CA THR A 3 -13.90 -27.46 -77.01
C THR A 3 -14.73 -26.87 -75.88
N ARG A 4 -14.94 -27.61 -74.81
CA ARG A 4 -15.59 -27.15 -73.61
C ARG A 4 -14.51 -26.57 -72.68
N LEU A 5 -14.59 -25.27 -72.35
CA LEU A 5 -13.81 -24.65 -71.29
C LEU A 5 -14.46 -25.02 -69.97
N ALA A 6 -13.68 -25.61 -69.07
CA ALA A 6 -14.06 -25.77 -67.66
C ALA A 6 -13.60 -24.57 -66.88
N ALA A 7 -14.52 -23.83 -66.22
CA ALA A 7 -14.24 -22.77 -65.30
C ALA A 7 -14.10 -23.34 -63.90
N THR A 8 -12.92 -23.24 -63.31
CA THR A 8 -12.65 -23.65 -61.93
C THR A 8 -12.93 -22.44 -61.05
N ALA A 9 -13.96 -22.50 -60.21
CA ALA A 9 -14.27 -21.51 -59.22
C ALA A 9 -13.40 -21.75 -57.95
N LEU A 10 -12.53 -20.81 -57.65
CA LEU A 10 -11.70 -20.78 -56.44
C LEU A 10 -12.50 -20.10 -55.32
N SER A 11 -13.04 -20.89 -54.38
CA SER A 11 -13.73 -20.39 -53.20
C SER A 11 -12.71 -19.97 -52.14
N LEU A 12 -12.60 -18.66 -51.90
CA LEU A 12 -11.78 -18.05 -50.81
C LEU A 12 -12.59 -18.12 -49.53
N SER A 13 -12.25 -19.05 -48.62
CA SER A 13 -12.81 -19.10 -47.26
C SER A 13 -12.15 -18.06 -46.41
N LEU A 14 -12.87 -16.99 -46.07
CA LEU A 14 -12.45 -16.00 -45.07
C LEU A 14 -12.63 -16.61 -43.67
N LEU A 15 -11.54 -17.02 -43.04
CA LEU A 15 -11.52 -17.35 -41.58
C LEU A 15 -11.57 -16.01 -40.81
N ALA A 16 -12.75 -15.70 -40.26
CA ALA A 16 -12.88 -14.66 -39.29
C ALA A 16 -12.21 -15.10 -37.99
N LEU A 17 -11.07 -14.50 -37.64
CA LEU A 17 -10.53 -14.60 -36.29
C LEU A 17 -11.47 -13.79 -35.35
N GLU A 18 -12.32 -14.49 -34.62
CA GLU A 18 -13.02 -13.90 -33.49
C GLU A 18 -11.98 -13.58 -32.41
N SER A 19 -11.60 -12.30 -32.28
CA SER A 19 -10.86 -11.79 -31.14
C SER A 19 -11.80 -11.82 -29.94
N SER A 20 -11.72 -12.84 -29.11
CA SER A 20 -12.40 -12.83 -27.81
C SER A 20 -11.72 -11.75 -26.95
N ALA A 21 -12.36 -10.61 -26.79
CA ALA A 21 -11.98 -9.63 -25.81
C ALA A 21 -12.09 -10.32 -24.44
N GLN A 22 -10.95 -10.57 -23.81
CA GLN A 22 -10.91 -11.11 -22.46
C GLN A 22 -11.47 -10.05 -21.53
N GLU A 23 -12.68 -10.27 -21.00
CA GLU A 23 -13.29 -9.36 -20.03
C GLU A 23 -12.36 -9.25 -18.82
N THR A 24 -11.95 -8.03 -18.51
CA THR A 24 -11.19 -7.76 -17.28
C THR A 24 -12.13 -8.02 -16.10
N PRO A 25 -11.75 -8.87 -15.13
CA PRO A 25 -12.64 -9.17 -14.01
C PRO A 25 -12.96 -7.89 -13.23
N MET A 26 -14.24 -7.62 -13.01
CA MET A 26 -14.73 -6.44 -12.29
C MET A 26 -14.49 -6.53 -10.78
N LEU A 27 -14.10 -7.71 -10.26
CA LEU A 27 -13.75 -7.96 -8.87
C LEU A 27 -12.46 -8.75 -8.82
N THR A 28 -11.49 -8.25 -8.02
CA THR A 28 -10.21 -8.93 -7.79
C THR A 28 -10.05 -9.26 -6.32
N ILE A 29 -9.76 -10.52 -6.03
CA ILE A 29 -9.40 -10.97 -4.68
C ILE A 29 -7.91 -11.27 -4.68
N THR A 30 -7.15 -10.57 -3.82
CA THR A 30 -5.75 -10.92 -3.53
C THR A 30 -5.74 -11.72 -2.22
N PRO A 31 -5.54 -13.04 -2.27
CA PRO A 31 -5.56 -13.86 -1.07
C PRO A 31 -4.46 -13.44 -0.09
N ASN A 32 -4.76 -13.46 1.21
CA ASN A 32 -3.74 -13.21 2.24
C ASN A 32 -2.58 -14.21 2.09
N GLY A 33 -1.34 -13.71 2.18
CA GLY A 33 -0.13 -14.52 2.02
C GLY A 33 0.25 -14.85 0.57
N SER A 34 -0.51 -14.38 -0.44
CA SER A 34 -0.17 -14.54 -1.85
C SER A 34 0.93 -13.59 -2.34
N GLN A 35 1.18 -12.53 -1.58
CA GLN A 35 2.24 -11.56 -1.85
C GLN A 35 3.40 -11.75 -0.86
N PRO A 36 4.66 -11.59 -1.30
CA PRO A 36 5.80 -11.69 -0.39
C PRO A 36 5.81 -10.55 0.62
N SER A 37 6.21 -10.85 1.86
CA SER A 37 6.52 -9.83 2.86
C SER A 37 7.78 -9.06 2.47
N ALA A 38 7.79 -7.77 2.72
CA ALA A 38 8.94 -6.91 2.53
C ALA A 38 9.47 -6.38 3.87
N LYS A 39 10.79 -6.27 3.98
CA LYS A 39 11.43 -5.58 5.11
C LYS A 39 11.32 -4.06 4.91
N GLY A 40 10.93 -3.34 5.95
CA GLY A 40 10.97 -1.88 5.96
C GLY A 40 12.41 -1.37 5.73
N PRO A 41 12.65 -0.46 4.76
CA PRO A 41 13.98 0.10 4.52
C PRO A 41 14.51 0.88 5.73
N ALA A 42 15.80 0.74 6.04
CA ALA A 42 16.43 1.43 7.18
C ALA A 42 16.43 2.97 7.04
N ASP A 43 16.31 3.48 5.83
CA ASP A 43 16.20 4.93 5.59
C ASP A 43 14.88 5.51 6.15
N TYR A 44 13.85 4.69 6.27
CA TYR A 44 12.50 5.11 6.68
C TYR A 44 12.03 4.54 8.02
N PHE A 45 12.78 3.55 8.55
CA PHE A 45 12.39 2.86 9.77
C PHE A 45 13.59 2.61 10.68
N THR A 46 13.40 2.84 11.97
CA THR A 46 14.30 2.35 13.04
C THR A 46 13.76 1.02 13.55
N GLY A 47 14.65 0.04 13.79
CA GLY A 47 14.30 -1.29 14.26
C GLY A 47 13.80 -2.23 13.14
N THR A 48 13.09 -3.27 13.51
CA THR A 48 12.57 -4.28 12.56
C THR A 48 11.12 -4.00 12.22
N VAL A 49 10.87 -3.76 10.94
CA VAL A 49 9.54 -3.51 10.39
C VAL A 49 9.28 -4.43 9.21
N ARG A 50 8.08 -5.01 9.13
CA ARG A 50 7.61 -5.82 8.02
C ARG A 50 6.39 -5.16 7.37
N VAL A 51 6.40 -5.13 6.05
CA VAL A 51 5.31 -4.62 5.21
C VAL A 51 4.70 -5.78 4.43
N ASP A 52 3.41 -5.99 4.62
CA ASP A 52 2.64 -7.09 4.02
C ASP A 52 1.46 -6.54 3.21
N SER A 53 0.97 -7.35 2.29
CA SER A 53 -0.29 -7.13 1.58
C SER A 53 -0.45 -5.70 1.05
N PRO A 54 0.52 -5.16 0.30
CA PRO A 54 0.38 -3.84 -0.29
C PRO A 54 -0.80 -3.85 -1.28
N PHE A 55 -1.59 -2.78 -1.25
CA PHE A 55 -2.68 -2.58 -2.19
C PHE A 55 -2.66 -1.19 -2.79
N LYS A 56 -3.23 -1.08 -3.99
CA LYS A 56 -3.34 0.18 -4.73
C LYS A 56 -4.63 0.18 -5.53
N GLY A 57 -5.31 1.30 -5.53
CA GLY A 57 -6.45 1.55 -6.43
C GLY A 57 -6.01 1.61 -7.89
N THR A 58 -6.95 1.43 -8.78
CA THR A 58 -6.76 1.51 -10.24
C THR A 58 -7.44 2.75 -10.80
N ASP A 59 -7.03 3.18 -11.98
CA ASP A 59 -7.59 4.32 -12.71
C ASP A 59 -7.61 5.61 -11.86
N ALA A 60 -8.78 6.17 -11.64
CA ALA A 60 -8.97 7.39 -10.86
C ALA A 60 -8.88 7.18 -9.33
N ALA A 61 -8.86 5.94 -8.85
CA ALA A 61 -8.74 5.63 -7.43
C ALA A 61 -7.29 5.83 -6.96
N ARG A 62 -7.06 6.83 -6.11
CA ARG A 62 -5.72 7.20 -5.62
C ARG A 62 -5.29 6.47 -4.35
N VAL A 63 -6.17 5.66 -3.79
CA VAL A 63 -5.94 4.94 -2.53
C VAL A 63 -4.80 3.96 -2.67
N THR A 64 -3.94 3.94 -1.66
CA THR A 64 -2.88 2.94 -1.49
C THR A 64 -2.75 2.57 -0.02
N GLY A 65 -2.19 1.43 0.28
CA GLY A 65 -1.95 1.04 1.66
C GLY A 65 -1.23 -0.28 1.79
N ALA A 66 -0.99 -0.66 3.03
CA ALA A 66 -0.36 -1.93 3.38
C ALA A 66 -0.66 -2.29 4.84
N VAL A 67 -0.45 -3.54 5.19
CA VAL A 67 -0.35 -3.98 6.59
C VAL A 67 1.10 -3.81 7.02
N VAL A 68 1.33 -3.08 8.13
CA VAL A 68 2.68 -2.81 8.63
C VAL A 68 2.80 -3.31 10.05
N THR A 69 3.77 -4.20 10.28
CA THR A 69 4.09 -4.74 11.61
C THR A 69 5.42 -4.18 12.08
N PHE A 70 5.40 -3.58 13.26
CA PHE A 70 6.56 -3.05 13.97
C PHE A 70 6.90 -3.99 15.13
N GLU A 71 8.12 -4.49 15.18
CA GLU A 71 8.63 -5.20 16.35
C GLU A 71 8.83 -4.24 17.52
N PRO A 72 8.95 -4.71 18.79
CA PRO A 72 9.17 -3.85 19.93
C PRO A 72 10.30 -2.83 19.71
N GLY A 73 10.03 -1.55 19.98
CA GLY A 73 10.97 -0.43 19.76
C GLY A 73 11.06 0.08 18.33
N ALA A 74 10.48 -0.62 17.35
CA ALA A 74 10.51 -0.19 15.95
C ALA A 74 9.54 0.98 15.70
N ARG A 75 9.96 1.90 14.82
CA ARG A 75 9.20 3.12 14.48
C ARG A 75 9.53 3.63 13.09
N THR A 76 8.67 4.47 12.55
CA THR A 76 8.95 5.24 11.32
C THR A 76 9.94 6.38 11.60
N ALA A 77 10.59 6.88 10.58
CA ALA A 77 11.12 8.23 10.58
C ALA A 77 9.97 9.26 10.71
N TRP A 78 10.29 10.53 11.00
CA TRP A 78 9.36 11.63 10.81
C TRP A 78 8.95 11.70 9.33
N HIS A 79 7.68 11.97 9.05
CA HIS A 79 7.18 12.05 7.68
C HIS A 79 5.86 12.84 7.60
N THR A 80 5.46 13.16 6.36
CA THR A 80 4.16 13.77 6.06
C THR A 80 3.51 13.05 4.88
N HIS A 81 2.19 13.22 4.75
CA HIS A 81 1.42 12.74 3.60
C HIS A 81 0.68 13.90 2.93
N PRO A 82 0.74 14.04 1.60
CA PRO A 82 0.12 15.18 0.90
C PRO A 82 -1.40 15.24 1.04
N LEU A 83 -2.06 14.09 1.19
CA LEU A 83 -3.52 13.98 1.36
C LEU A 83 -3.92 13.37 2.71
N GLY A 84 -2.98 13.31 3.68
CA GLY A 84 -3.19 12.71 4.99
C GLY A 84 -3.04 11.19 4.99
N GLN A 85 -3.19 10.62 6.18
CA GLN A 85 -3.07 9.18 6.41
C GLN A 85 -4.12 8.71 7.40
N THR A 86 -4.69 7.52 7.14
CA THR A 86 -5.47 6.77 8.13
C THR A 86 -4.70 5.55 8.58
N LEU A 87 -4.58 5.34 9.90
CA LEU A 87 -4.08 4.10 10.48
C LEU A 87 -5.23 3.40 11.19
N ILE A 88 -5.38 2.10 10.94
CA ILE A 88 -6.30 1.23 11.68
C ILE A 88 -5.45 0.22 12.43
N VAL A 89 -5.38 0.33 13.74
CA VAL A 89 -4.59 -0.58 14.58
C VAL A 89 -5.30 -1.93 14.68
N THR A 90 -4.60 -3.01 14.36
CA THR A 90 -5.17 -4.37 14.30
C THR A 90 -4.63 -5.28 15.39
N ALA A 91 -3.41 -5.04 15.88
CA ALA A 91 -2.81 -5.87 16.93
C ALA A 91 -1.75 -5.10 17.74
N GLY A 92 -1.49 -5.53 18.96
CA GLY A 92 -0.40 -5.06 19.80
C GLY A 92 -0.65 -3.73 20.48
N LEU A 93 0.43 -2.98 20.75
CA LEU A 93 0.39 -1.66 21.38
C LEU A 93 1.38 -0.72 20.69
N GLY A 94 0.87 0.35 20.12
CA GLY A 94 1.64 1.35 19.40
C GLY A 94 1.63 2.73 20.04
N GLN A 95 2.38 3.60 19.38
CA GLN A 95 2.52 5.01 19.70
C GLN A 95 2.44 5.82 18.41
N VAL A 96 1.91 7.04 18.51
CA VAL A 96 1.90 8.04 17.46
C VAL A 96 2.21 9.40 18.07
N GLN A 97 2.93 10.23 17.32
CA GLN A 97 3.22 11.60 17.75
C GLN A 97 3.16 12.56 16.55
N GLU A 98 2.45 13.65 16.71
CA GLU A 98 2.57 14.83 15.90
C GLU A 98 3.74 15.69 16.39
N TRP A 99 4.48 16.33 15.48
CA TRP A 99 5.61 17.19 15.83
C TRP A 99 5.21 18.27 16.85
N GLY A 100 5.95 18.33 17.97
CA GLY A 100 5.70 19.28 19.04
C GLY A 100 4.53 18.94 19.97
N GLN A 101 3.87 17.81 19.77
CA GLN A 101 2.80 17.33 20.65
C GLN A 101 3.25 16.12 21.48
N PRO A 102 2.55 15.80 22.58
CA PRO A 102 2.82 14.60 23.36
C PRO A 102 2.64 13.31 22.55
N VAL A 103 3.44 12.28 22.87
CA VAL A 103 3.23 10.91 22.37
C VAL A 103 1.90 10.38 22.87
N ARG A 104 1.14 9.72 22.00
CA ARG A 104 -0.14 9.10 22.32
C ARG A 104 -0.10 7.60 22.04
N ALA A 105 -0.59 6.81 23.00
CA ALA A 105 -0.75 5.38 22.81
C ALA A 105 -1.92 5.07 21.86
N ILE A 106 -1.75 4.07 21.00
CA ILE A 106 -2.77 3.55 20.09
C ILE A 106 -2.90 2.03 20.26
N ARG A 107 -4.13 1.52 20.19
CA ARG A 107 -4.51 0.14 20.53
C ARG A 107 -5.38 -0.48 19.44
N PRO A 108 -5.51 -1.81 19.39
CA PRO A 108 -6.40 -2.49 18.45
C PRO A 108 -7.84 -1.93 18.50
N GLY A 109 -8.36 -1.60 17.31
CA GLY A 109 -9.65 -0.95 17.13
C GLY A 109 -9.56 0.58 17.00
N ASP A 110 -8.44 1.20 17.39
CA ASP A 110 -8.27 2.64 17.19
C ASP A 110 -8.12 2.95 15.70
N THR A 111 -8.76 4.04 15.28
CA THR A 111 -8.54 4.68 13.98
C THR A 111 -7.89 6.03 14.22
N VAL A 112 -6.69 6.21 13.65
CA VAL A 112 -5.93 7.46 13.73
C VAL A 112 -6.04 8.18 12.40
N TRP A 113 -6.57 9.39 12.39
CA TRP A 113 -6.53 10.28 11.24
C TRP A 113 -5.43 11.32 11.42
N ILE A 114 -4.53 11.38 10.46
CA ILE A 114 -3.45 12.36 10.36
C ILE A 114 -3.75 13.26 9.16
N ALA A 115 -3.95 14.55 9.40
CA ALA A 115 -4.32 15.50 8.36
C ALA A 115 -3.18 15.73 7.35
N PRO A 116 -3.52 16.22 6.13
CA PRO A 116 -2.51 16.54 5.11
C PRO A 116 -1.40 17.44 5.64
N GLY A 117 -0.15 17.09 5.33
CA GLY A 117 1.04 17.88 5.69
C GLY A 117 1.47 17.83 7.15
N VAL A 118 0.73 17.14 8.03
CA VAL A 118 1.12 17.00 9.44
C VAL A 118 2.36 16.14 9.56
N LYS A 119 3.44 16.70 10.14
CA LYS A 119 4.66 15.98 10.44
C LYS A 119 4.43 15.09 11.66
N HIS A 120 4.64 13.79 11.49
CA HIS A 120 4.36 12.79 12.52
C HIS A 120 5.26 11.56 12.39
N TRP A 121 5.24 10.73 13.41
CA TRP A 121 5.76 9.36 13.38
C TRP A 121 4.80 8.42 14.11
N HIS A 122 4.92 7.13 13.84
CA HIS A 122 4.23 6.06 14.56
C HIS A 122 5.09 4.79 14.61
N GLY A 123 4.78 3.91 15.57
CA GLY A 123 5.53 2.68 15.76
C GLY A 123 5.01 1.86 16.93
N ALA A 124 5.74 0.80 17.26
CA ALA A 124 5.49 -0.04 18.42
C ALA A 124 5.92 0.64 19.73
N THR A 125 5.43 0.17 20.86
CA THR A 125 6.02 0.50 22.16
C THR A 125 7.35 -0.24 22.36
N ALA A 126 8.12 0.13 23.36
CA ALA A 126 9.43 -0.47 23.64
C ALA A 126 9.37 -1.98 23.91
N ASN A 127 8.24 -2.48 24.42
CA ASN A 127 8.12 -3.86 24.90
C ASN A 127 7.06 -4.69 24.15
N THR A 128 6.26 -4.08 23.29
CA THR A 128 5.13 -4.75 22.62
C THR A 128 5.11 -4.36 21.15
N ALA A 129 5.07 -5.33 20.26
CA ALA A 129 4.89 -5.11 18.83
C ALA A 129 3.54 -4.44 18.54
N MET A 130 3.44 -3.81 17.37
CA MET A 130 2.20 -3.22 16.89
C MET A 130 2.01 -3.52 15.40
N THR A 131 0.77 -3.82 15.02
CA THR A 131 0.37 -3.94 13.61
C THR A 131 -0.78 -3.01 13.33
N HIS A 132 -0.70 -2.30 12.20
CA HIS A 132 -1.79 -1.48 11.68
C HIS A 132 -1.95 -1.67 10.16
N ILE A 133 -3.10 -1.28 9.65
CA ILE A 133 -3.31 -1.02 8.22
C ILE A 133 -3.07 0.47 8.01
N ALA A 134 -2.11 0.80 7.14
CA ALA A 134 -1.89 2.17 6.68
C ALA A 134 -2.67 2.39 5.37
N ILE A 135 -3.44 3.48 5.30
CA ILE A 135 -4.22 3.87 4.13
C ILE A 135 -3.88 5.30 3.78
N ASN A 136 -3.49 5.54 2.54
CA ASN A 136 -3.10 6.85 2.04
C ASN A 136 -3.71 7.10 0.66
N GLU A 137 -3.76 8.35 0.24
CA GLU A 137 -4.05 8.72 -1.13
C GLU A 137 -2.82 9.33 -1.81
N MET A 138 -2.68 9.05 -3.09
CA MET A 138 -1.59 9.56 -3.93
C MET A 138 -1.97 10.93 -4.52
N LEU A 139 -1.07 11.90 -4.42
CA LEU A 139 -1.15 13.18 -5.12
C LEU A 139 0.04 13.30 -6.06
N ASP A 140 -0.21 13.44 -7.36
CA ASP A 140 0.82 13.60 -8.41
C ASP A 140 1.93 12.53 -8.35
N GLY A 141 1.53 11.28 -8.10
CA GLY A 141 2.45 10.15 -7.98
C GLY A 141 3.14 10.00 -6.62
N LYS A 142 2.88 10.90 -5.67
CA LYS A 142 3.51 10.96 -4.35
C LYS A 142 2.54 10.57 -3.25
N VAL A 143 3.01 9.75 -2.32
CA VAL A 143 2.22 9.28 -1.16
C VAL A 143 2.77 9.84 0.15
N VAL A 144 4.10 9.99 0.26
CA VAL A 144 4.79 10.31 1.52
C VAL A 144 6.03 11.17 1.25
N ASP A 145 6.32 12.07 2.19
CA ASP A 145 7.59 12.79 2.32
C ASP A 145 8.31 12.32 3.58
N TRP A 146 9.38 11.55 3.36
CA TRP A 146 10.22 11.08 4.45
C TRP A 146 11.20 12.17 4.91
N MET A 147 11.40 12.25 6.21
CA MET A 147 12.24 13.23 6.88
C MET A 147 13.28 12.53 7.77
N GLU A 148 13.80 13.22 8.77
CA GLU A 148 14.78 12.69 9.70
C GLU A 148 14.26 11.53 10.54
N GLN A 149 15.16 10.67 11.00
CA GLN A 149 14.83 9.59 11.94
C GLN A 149 14.36 10.19 13.27
N VAL A 150 13.43 9.49 13.94
CA VAL A 150 13.05 9.80 15.32
C VAL A 150 14.18 9.36 16.23
N SER A 151 14.76 10.29 17.01
CA SER A 151 15.81 9.95 17.97
C SER A 151 15.28 9.07 19.11
N ASP A 152 16.21 8.41 19.83
CA ASP A 152 15.82 7.60 20.98
C ASP A 152 15.23 8.46 22.11
N GLU A 153 15.71 9.70 22.26
CA GLU A 153 15.17 10.67 23.22
C GLU A 153 13.74 11.09 22.85
N GLN A 154 13.48 11.36 21.56
CA GLN A 154 12.12 11.69 21.08
C GLN A 154 11.17 10.51 21.25
N TYR A 155 11.63 9.29 20.96
CA TYR A 155 10.83 8.08 21.12
C TYR A 155 10.53 7.77 22.60
N ALA A 156 11.47 8.02 23.52
CA ALA A 156 11.31 7.80 24.96
C ALA A 156 10.54 8.93 25.68
N ALA A 157 10.34 10.07 25.05
CA ALA A 157 9.61 11.21 25.61
C ALA A 157 8.11 10.89 25.71
N GLN A 158 7.67 10.34 26.84
CA GLN A 158 6.28 10.00 27.15
C GLN A 158 5.65 11.06 28.03
#